data_64ea869500ab4693c747d578da2746dd
#
_entry.id   64ea869500ab4693c747d578da2746dd
#
_cell.length_a   1.000
_cell.length_b   1.000
_cell.length_c   1.000
_cell.angle_alpha   90.00
_cell.angle_beta   90.00
_cell.angle_gamma   90.00
#
_symmetry.space_group_name_H-M   'P 1'
#
loop_
_entity.id
_entity.type
_entity.pdbx_description
1 polymer ?
#
loop_
_entity_poly.entity_id
_entity_poly.type
_entity_poly.pdbx_seq_one_letter_code
_entity_poly.pdbx_strand_id
1 'polypeptide(L)'
;MSDKSVSMSDPLPADAPRPRLCHLRKWQDFNGYGFNLHAERGKAGQFIGTVDDQSPALAANLYAGDRIIEVNGTNIGSENHQQVVQRIKAVPGETKLLVVDEETDAYYKERKVVVHGDMDNVEVCETPITNPYTNPPTGRQSTRSLYPLLLTPLINL
;
A
#
# COMPACT_ATOMS: atom_id res chain seq x y z
N MET A 1 25.30 -21.14 -20.40
CA MET A 1 24.88 -20.75 -20.32
C MET A 1 24.26 -20.33 -20.22
N SER A 2 24.06 -20.08 -19.92
CA SER A 2 23.48 -19.51 -19.79
C SER A 2 22.74 -19.19 -19.54
N ASP A 3 22.39 -19.04 -19.13
CA ASP A 3 21.57 -18.78 -18.93
C ASP A 3 20.97 -18.00 -18.71
N LYS A 4 20.67 -17.59 -19.07
CA LYS A 4 20.08 -16.80 -18.98
C LYS A 4 18.99 -16.70 -18.65
N SER A 5 18.65 -17.10 -18.80
CA SER A 5 17.44 -17.17 -18.37
C SER A 5 17.18 -16.66 -17.14
N VAL A 6 17.91 -16.29 -16.69
CA VAL A 6 17.67 -15.90 -15.55
C VAL A 6 17.51 -14.56 -15.41
N SER A 7 16.63 -13.99 -16.14
CA SER A 7 16.30 -12.61 -15.98
C SER A 7 15.91 -12.27 -14.58
N MET A 8 15.41 -13.23 -13.84
CA MET A 8 15.06 -12.96 -12.48
C MET A 8 16.24 -12.67 -11.59
N SER A 9 17.41 -13.11 -12.00
CA SER A 9 18.56 -12.83 -11.18
C SER A 9 19.35 -11.65 -11.69
N ASP A 10 18.88 -11.00 -12.73
CA ASP A 10 19.57 -9.81 -13.21
C ASP A 10 19.35 -8.67 -12.23
N PRO A 11 20.37 -7.91 -11.90
CA PRO A 11 20.16 -6.79 -11.01
C PRO A 11 19.32 -5.72 -11.68
N LEU A 12 18.49 -5.07 -10.89
CA LEU A 12 17.70 -3.96 -11.39
C LEU A 12 18.58 -2.74 -11.61
N PRO A 13 18.24 -1.90 -12.59
CA PRO A 13 18.92 -0.63 -12.72
C PRO A 13 18.84 0.19 -11.44
N ALA A 14 19.86 0.98 -11.19
CA ALA A 14 19.90 1.77 -9.98
C ALA A 14 18.74 2.74 -9.89
N ASP A 15 18.19 3.16 -11.03
CA ASP A 15 17.08 4.10 -11.05
C ASP A 15 15.73 3.44 -11.24
N ALA A 16 15.64 2.12 -11.08
CA ALA A 16 14.36 1.45 -11.16
C ALA A 16 13.45 1.97 -10.04
N PRO A 17 12.17 2.22 -10.33
CA PRO A 17 11.27 2.66 -9.28
C PRO A 17 11.10 1.58 -8.22
N ARG A 18 10.92 2.00 -7.00
CA ARG A 18 10.98 1.11 -5.84
C ARG A 18 9.60 0.84 -5.28
N PRO A 19 9.20 -0.43 -5.18
CA PRO A 19 8.02 -0.75 -4.38
C PRO A 19 8.24 -0.35 -2.93
N ARG A 20 7.16 -0.05 -2.22
CA ARG A 20 7.25 0.31 -0.80
C ARG A 20 6.54 -0.74 0.03
N LEU A 21 7.21 -1.22 1.06
CA LEU A 21 6.58 -2.07 2.05
C LEU A 21 6.23 -1.18 3.23
N CYS A 22 4.94 -0.88 3.35
CA CYS A 22 4.44 0.03 4.38
C CYS A 22 3.92 -0.78 5.54
N HIS A 23 4.63 -0.70 6.67
CA HIS A 23 4.22 -1.40 7.88
C HIS A 23 3.44 -0.42 8.75
N LEU A 24 2.14 -0.56 8.73
CA LEU A 24 1.23 0.33 9.44
C LEU A 24 0.96 -0.20 10.83
N ARG A 25 0.96 0.70 11.81
CA ARG A 25 0.60 0.37 13.20
C ARG A 25 -0.47 1.32 13.66
N LYS A 26 -1.44 0.81 14.41
CA LYS A 26 -2.47 1.66 15.00
C LYS A 26 -1.90 2.42 16.18
N TRP A 27 -2.40 3.63 16.39
CA TRP A 27 -2.08 4.43 17.56
C TRP A 27 -3.33 4.52 18.46
N GLN A 28 -3.11 4.67 19.75
CA GLN A 28 -4.23 4.82 20.67
C GLN A 28 -5.03 6.08 20.41
N ASP A 29 -4.35 7.12 19.96
CA ASP A 29 -4.97 8.43 19.76
C ASP A 29 -5.36 8.67 18.31
N PHE A 30 -5.54 7.62 17.53
CA PHE A 30 -6.04 7.72 16.17
C PHE A 30 -6.92 6.49 15.89
N ASN A 31 -8.05 6.71 15.27
CA ASN A 31 -8.98 5.63 14.99
C ASN A 31 -8.61 4.92 13.68
N GLY A 32 -8.13 3.70 13.78
CA GLY A 32 -7.76 2.91 12.62
C GLY A 32 -6.39 3.28 12.07
N TYR A 33 -6.16 2.95 10.81
CA TYR A 33 -4.90 3.27 10.13
C TYR A 33 -4.96 4.58 9.36
N GLY A 34 -6.16 5.02 8.99
CA GLY A 34 -6.31 6.29 8.32
C GLY A 34 -6.27 6.21 6.80
N PHE A 35 -6.72 5.13 6.23
CA PHE A 35 -6.86 5.05 4.77
C PHE A 35 -8.12 4.26 4.42
N ASN A 36 -8.53 4.33 3.15
CA ASN A 36 -9.60 3.45 2.71
C ASN A 36 -9.20 2.77 1.41
N LEU A 37 -9.92 1.69 1.12
CA LEU A 37 -9.62 0.80 0.02
C LEU A 37 -10.57 1.08 -1.14
N HIS A 38 -10.03 1.07 -2.35
CA HIS A 38 -10.77 1.41 -3.55
C HIS A 38 -10.55 0.34 -4.61
N ALA A 39 -11.63 -0.05 -5.27
CA ALA A 39 -11.56 -0.94 -6.41
C ALA A 39 -12.46 -0.37 -7.51
N GLU A 40 -12.01 -0.45 -8.75
CA GLU A 40 -12.76 0.06 -9.89
C GLU A 40 -13.28 -1.10 -10.72
N ARG A 41 -14.50 -0.95 -11.20
CA ARG A 41 -15.07 -1.95 -12.10
C ARG A 41 -14.24 -1.99 -13.38
N GLY A 42 -13.90 -3.19 -13.83
CA GLY A 42 -13.18 -3.37 -15.07
C GLY A 42 -11.69 -3.13 -14.98
N LYS A 43 -11.19 -2.82 -13.79
CA LYS A 43 -9.77 -2.60 -13.59
C LYS A 43 -9.30 -3.53 -12.49
N ALA A 44 -8.30 -4.36 -12.81
CA ALA A 44 -7.78 -5.29 -11.82
C ALA A 44 -7.03 -4.53 -10.75
N GLY A 45 -7.17 -5.01 -9.51
CA GLY A 45 -6.37 -4.50 -8.41
C GLY A 45 -7.17 -3.80 -7.34
N GLN A 46 -6.55 -3.66 -6.20
CA GLN A 46 -7.08 -2.92 -5.05
C GLN A 46 -6.15 -1.76 -4.80
N PHE A 47 -6.72 -0.60 -4.57
CA PHE A 47 -5.97 0.65 -4.52
C PHE A 47 -6.29 1.42 -3.25
N ILE A 48 -5.36 2.26 -2.86
CA ILE A 48 -5.58 3.16 -1.75
C ILE A 48 -6.41 4.34 -2.27
N GLY A 49 -7.58 4.55 -1.70
CA GLY A 49 -8.47 5.63 -2.14
C GLY A 49 -8.10 6.97 -1.55
N THR A 50 -8.03 7.04 -0.23
CA THR A 50 -7.63 8.27 0.47
C THR A 50 -6.71 7.90 1.62
N VAL A 51 -5.91 8.86 2.04
CA VAL A 51 -5.07 8.73 3.24
C VAL A 51 -5.32 9.97 4.10
N ASP A 52 -5.68 9.74 5.35
CA ASP A 52 -6.01 10.84 6.26
C ASP A 52 -4.75 11.58 6.68
N ASP A 53 -4.90 12.87 6.93
CA ASP A 53 -3.81 13.65 7.49
C ASP A 53 -3.46 13.13 8.87
N GLN A 54 -2.18 13.19 9.22
CA GLN A 54 -1.70 12.87 10.56
C GLN A 54 -2.10 11.46 11.00
N SER A 55 -2.12 10.54 10.05
CA SER A 55 -2.54 9.16 10.31
C SER A 55 -1.35 8.22 10.33
N PRO A 56 -1.53 7.02 10.91
CA PRO A 56 -0.50 6.00 10.80
C PRO A 56 -0.13 5.66 9.36
N ALA A 57 -1.12 5.63 8.47
CA ALA A 57 -0.87 5.33 7.07
C ALA A 57 0.00 6.39 6.42
N LEU A 58 -0.30 7.66 6.66
CA LEU A 58 0.51 8.73 6.11
C LEU A 58 1.93 8.67 6.65
N ALA A 59 2.07 8.38 7.94
CA ALA A 59 3.39 8.30 8.57
C ALA A 59 4.22 7.16 8.02
N ALA A 60 3.59 6.16 7.42
CA ALA A 60 4.29 5.05 6.79
C ALA A 60 4.41 5.23 5.28
N ASN A 61 4.22 6.45 4.79
CA ASN A 61 4.39 6.79 3.37
C ASN A 61 3.44 6.03 2.45
N LEU A 62 2.22 5.85 2.91
CA LEU A 62 1.15 5.32 2.06
C LEU A 62 0.44 6.50 1.41
N TYR A 63 0.16 6.40 0.12
CA TYR A 63 -0.41 7.51 -0.62
C TYR A 63 -1.63 7.06 -1.41
N ALA A 64 -2.56 7.99 -1.60
CA ALA A 64 -3.72 7.75 -2.45
C ALA A 64 -3.25 7.37 -3.85
N GLY A 65 -3.90 6.37 -4.43
CA GLY A 65 -3.54 5.88 -5.75
C GLY A 65 -2.58 4.71 -5.75
N ASP A 66 -1.97 4.41 -4.62
CA ASP A 66 -1.10 3.23 -4.53
C ASP A 66 -1.89 1.96 -4.79
N ARG A 67 -1.29 1.04 -5.53
CA ARG A 67 -1.88 -0.28 -5.74
C ARG A 67 -1.29 -1.25 -4.73
N ILE A 68 -2.15 -2.05 -4.12
CA ILE A 68 -1.70 -3.05 -3.14
C ILE A 68 -1.33 -4.31 -3.89
N ILE A 69 -0.10 -4.77 -3.70
CA ILE A 69 0.41 -6.00 -4.30
C ILE A 69 0.33 -7.15 -3.31
N GLU A 70 0.75 -6.92 -2.06
CA GLU A 70 0.71 -7.94 -1.02
C GLU A 70 0.18 -7.35 0.27
N VAL A 71 -0.51 -8.18 1.04
CA VAL A 71 -0.92 -7.85 2.40
C VAL A 71 -0.35 -8.92 3.31
N ASN A 72 0.46 -8.50 4.25
CA ASN A 72 1.09 -9.39 5.24
C ASN A 72 1.78 -10.56 4.58
N GLY A 73 2.48 -10.29 3.48
CA GLY A 73 3.28 -11.29 2.79
C GLY A 73 2.56 -12.12 1.76
N THR A 74 1.26 -11.91 1.56
CA THR A 74 0.47 -12.69 0.60
C THR A 74 0.08 -11.82 -0.58
N ASN A 75 0.38 -12.29 -1.78
CA ASN A 75 -0.03 -11.62 -3.02
C ASN A 75 -1.55 -11.69 -3.14
N ILE A 76 -2.18 -10.55 -3.39
CA ILE A 76 -3.64 -10.46 -3.42
C ILE A 76 -4.19 -10.37 -4.84
N GLY A 77 -3.41 -10.76 -5.84
CA GLY A 77 -3.73 -10.49 -7.24
C GLY A 77 -5.09 -10.99 -7.70
N SER A 78 -5.57 -12.10 -7.14
CA SER A 78 -6.86 -12.65 -7.55
C SER A 78 -7.95 -12.45 -6.50
N GLU A 79 -7.69 -11.67 -5.46
CA GLU A 79 -8.65 -11.53 -4.37
C GLU A 79 -9.59 -10.36 -4.62
N ASN A 80 -10.81 -10.50 -4.09
CA ASN A 80 -11.78 -9.44 -4.20
C ASN A 80 -11.62 -8.45 -3.04
N HIS A 81 -12.40 -7.39 -3.10
CA HIS A 81 -12.32 -6.29 -2.14
C HIS A 81 -12.48 -6.77 -0.69
N GLN A 82 -13.48 -7.62 -0.43
CA GLN A 82 -13.72 -8.08 0.93
C GLN A 82 -12.61 -8.97 1.47
N GLN A 83 -12.07 -9.82 0.60
CA GLN A 83 -10.96 -10.68 1.02
C GLN A 83 -9.75 -9.86 1.42
N VAL A 84 -9.47 -8.80 0.67
CA VAL A 84 -8.34 -7.93 0.98
C VAL A 84 -8.58 -7.20 2.30
N VAL A 85 -9.80 -6.71 2.52
CA VAL A 85 -10.13 -6.06 3.79
C VAL A 85 -9.89 -7.00 4.96
N GLN A 86 -10.32 -8.26 4.81
CA GLN A 86 -10.12 -9.22 5.88
C GLN A 86 -8.66 -9.50 6.15
N ARG A 87 -7.84 -9.54 5.11
CA ARG A 87 -6.40 -9.73 5.32
C ARG A 87 -5.77 -8.58 6.06
N ILE A 88 -6.20 -7.36 5.73
CA ILE A 88 -5.67 -6.17 6.41
C ILE A 88 -6.03 -6.20 7.88
N LYS A 89 -7.22 -6.70 8.20
CA LYS A 89 -7.70 -6.75 9.58
C LYS A 89 -7.27 -7.99 10.34
N ALA A 90 -6.59 -8.93 9.68
CA ALA A 90 -6.30 -10.23 10.29
C ALA A 90 -5.34 -10.14 11.45
N VAL A 91 -4.41 -9.18 11.43
CA VAL A 91 -3.45 -9.01 12.52
C VAL A 91 -3.89 -7.80 13.32
N PRO A 92 -4.22 -7.98 14.60
CA PRO A 92 -4.66 -6.83 15.41
C PRO A 92 -3.55 -5.78 15.53
N GLY A 93 -3.93 -4.55 15.30
CA GLY A 93 -3.03 -3.43 15.56
C GLY A 93 -1.98 -3.13 14.51
N GLU A 94 -1.81 -3.97 13.50
CA GLU A 94 -0.80 -3.71 12.47
C GLU A 94 -1.12 -4.43 11.19
N THR A 95 -0.56 -3.94 10.10
CA THR A 95 -0.66 -4.57 8.80
C THR A 95 0.52 -4.14 7.95
N LYS A 96 0.97 -5.02 7.07
CA LYS A 96 2.06 -4.71 6.14
C LYS A 96 1.51 -4.75 4.73
N LEU A 97 1.66 -3.64 4.03
CA LEU A 97 1.16 -3.49 2.67
C LEU A 97 2.33 -3.27 1.73
N LEU A 98 2.50 -4.16 0.78
CA LEU A 98 3.46 -3.91 -0.31
C LEU A 98 2.70 -3.19 -1.40
N VAL A 99 3.12 -1.98 -1.72
CA VAL A 99 2.41 -1.11 -2.65
C VAL A 99 3.33 -0.58 -3.72
N VAL A 100 2.73 -0.20 -4.83
CA VAL A 100 3.42 0.48 -5.92
C VAL A 100 2.56 1.65 -6.37
N ASP A 101 3.19 2.76 -6.73
CA ASP A 101 2.45 3.83 -7.36
C ASP A 101 2.22 3.50 -8.84
N GLU A 102 1.50 4.36 -9.53
CA GLU A 102 1.13 4.09 -10.90
C GLU A 102 2.34 3.90 -11.81
N GLU A 103 3.33 4.73 -11.65
CA GLU A 103 4.54 4.67 -12.46
C GLU A 103 5.31 3.38 -12.19
N THR A 104 5.44 3.01 -10.93
CA THR A 104 6.14 1.79 -10.54
C THR A 104 5.41 0.56 -11.06
N ASP A 105 4.08 0.56 -10.94
CA ASP A 105 3.26 -0.54 -11.43
C ASP A 105 3.47 -0.72 -12.93
N ALA A 106 3.42 0.37 -13.68
CA ALA A 106 3.61 0.32 -15.14
C ALA A 106 5.00 -0.17 -15.50
N TYR A 107 6.01 0.27 -14.76
CA TYR A 107 7.38 -0.13 -15.01
C TYR A 107 7.55 -1.65 -14.94
N TYR A 108 7.05 -2.25 -13.87
CA TYR A 108 7.24 -3.69 -13.68
C TYR A 108 6.30 -4.52 -14.55
N LYS A 109 5.09 -4.01 -14.83
CA LYS A 109 4.20 -4.70 -15.75
C LYS A 109 4.79 -4.76 -17.15
N GLU A 110 5.37 -3.68 -17.60
CA GLU A 110 5.97 -3.62 -18.93
C GLU A 110 7.09 -4.63 -19.04
N ARG A 111 7.82 -4.85 -17.97
CA ARG A 111 8.93 -5.79 -17.95
C ARG A 111 8.51 -7.20 -17.57
N LYS A 112 7.22 -7.40 -17.31
CA LYS A 112 6.64 -8.69 -16.92
C LYS A 112 7.31 -9.25 -15.67
N VAL A 113 7.60 -8.37 -14.74
CA VAL A 113 8.17 -8.73 -13.44
C VAL A 113 7.07 -8.62 -12.40
N VAL A 114 6.88 -9.68 -11.62
CA VAL A 114 5.93 -9.67 -10.52
C VAL A 114 6.61 -9.04 -9.31
N VAL A 115 6.02 -7.96 -8.81
CA VAL A 115 6.55 -7.28 -7.64
C VAL A 115 6.27 -8.14 -6.40
N HIS A 116 7.27 -8.29 -5.54
CA HIS A 116 7.12 -9.04 -4.30
C HIS A 116 8.03 -8.46 -3.22
N GLY A 117 7.75 -8.83 -1.99
CA GLY A 117 8.40 -8.20 -0.84
C GLY A 117 9.87 -8.54 -0.68
N ASP A 118 10.35 -9.58 -1.36
CA ASP A 118 11.75 -9.98 -1.24
C ASP A 118 12.68 -9.33 -2.26
N MET A 119 12.16 -8.44 -3.08
CA MET A 119 13.00 -7.76 -4.07
C MET A 119 14.01 -6.86 -3.36
N ASP A 120 15.21 -6.76 -3.95
CA ASP A 120 16.30 -6.03 -3.31
C ASP A 120 16.03 -4.54 -3.17
N ASN A 121 15.21 -3.98 -4.04
CA ASN A 121 14.99 -2.54 -4.04
C ASN A 121 13.70 -2.11 -3.33
N VAL A 122 13.10 -2.99 -2.54
CA VAL A 122 11.90 -2.60 -1.78
C VAL A 122 12.30 -1.60 -0.70
N GLU A 123 11.57 -0.50 -0.66
CA GLU A 123 11.78 0.50 0.38
C GLU A 123 10.84 0.18 1.54
N VAL A 124 11.40 0.06 2.74
CA VAL A 124 10.60 -0.26 3.93
C VAL A 124 10.25 1.02 4.65
N CYS A 125 8.97 1.22 4.90
CA CYS A 125 8.44 2.38 5.58
C CYS A 125 7.58 1.90 6.74
N GLU A 126 7.69 2.56 7.89
CA GLU A 126 6.96 2.11 9.09
C GLU A 126 6.27 3.27 9.77
N THR A 127 5.09 2.99 10.29
CA THR A 127 4.45 3.91 11.22
C THR A 127 5.29 3.97 12.49
N PRO A 128 5.67 5.15 12.96
CA PRO A 128 6.39 5.26 14.24
C PRO A 128 5.53 4.69 15.37
N ILE A 129 6.18 4.15 16.38
CA ILE A 129 5.46 3.57 17.50
C ILE A 129 4.66 4.63 18.23
N THR A 130 5.21 5.83 18.33
CA THR A 130 4.53 6.95 18.98
C THR A 130 4.06 7.91 17.92
N ASN A 131 2.84 8.41 18.09
CA ASN A 131 2.25 9.35 17.14
C ASN A 131 3.06 10.66 17.14
N PRO A 132 3.69 11.01 16.01
CA PRO A 132 4.50 12.22 15.95
C PRO A 132 3.66 13.50 15.76
N TYR A 133 2.36 13.35 15.55
CA TYR A 133 1.50 14.48 15.26
C TYR A 133 0.68 14.95 16.44
N THR A 134 0.99 14.46 17.63
CA THR A 134 0.10 14.69 18.74
C THR A 134 0.07 16.08 19.26
N ASN A 135 0.98 16.90 18.83
CA ASN A 135 1.11 18.18 19.48
C ASN A 135 1.27 19.29 18.48
N PRO A 136 0.37 20.20 18.39
CA PRO A 136 -0.87 20.28 19.14
C PRO A 136 -1.93 19.49 18.41
N PRO A 137 -2.86 18.94 19.17
CA PRO A 137 -3.94 18.24 18.53
C PRO A 137 -4.86 19.26 17.92
N THR A 138 -5.07 19.13 16.67
CA THR A 138 -5.96 20.04 16.00
C THR A 138 -7.39 19.56 16.07
N GLY A 139 -7.57 18.30 16.35
CA GLY A 139 -8.90 17.77 16.42
C GLY A 139 -9.59 17.67 15.10
N ARG A 140 -8.91 17.98 14.04
CA ARG A 140 -9.54 17.90 12.75
C ARG A 140 -8.69 17.12 11.80
N GLN A 141 -9.26 16.16 11.18
CA GLN A 141 -8.63 15.42 10.13
C GLN A 141 -9.32 15.75 8.84
N SER A 142 -8.56 15.97 7.81
CA SER A 142 -9.15 16.18 6.51
C SER A 142 -8.81 15.00 5.63
N THR A 143 -9.81 14.51 4.93
CA THR A 143 -9.61 13.46 3.96
C THR A 143 -9.93 14.03 2.60
N ARG A 144 -9.20 13.58 1.63
CA ARG A 144 -9.45 14.03 0.27
C ARG A 144 -9.53 12.82 -0.62
N SER A 145 -10.67 12.64 -1.24
CA SER A 145 -10.85 11.49 -2.11
C SER A 145 -10.42 11.83 -3.52
N LEU A 146 -9.69 10.92 -4.12
CA LEU A 146 -9.34 11.01 -5.53
C LEU A 146 -10.39 10.33 -6.40
N TYR A 147 -11.35 9.64 -5.79
CA TYR A 147 -12.30 8.81 -6.52
C TYR A 147 -13.71 9.11 -6.06
N PRO A 148 -14.24 10.30 -6.38
CA PRO A 148 -15.54 10.68 -5.82
C PRO A 148 -16.72 9.89 -6.38
N LEU A 149 -16.55 9.23 -7.51
CA LEU A 149 -17.65 8.48 -8.14
C LEU A 149 -17.34 7.00 -8.10
N LEU A 150 -17.27 6.44 -6.91
CA LEU A 150 -16.91 5.04 -6.74
C LEU A 150 -18.09 4.14 -7.02
N LEU A 151 -17.80 2.99 -7.61
CA LEU A 151 -18.80 1.96 -7.84
C LEU A 151 -18.94 1.05 -6.64
N THR A 152 -17.93 0.93 -5.82
CA THR A 152 -18.00 0.15 -4.59
C THR A 152 -17.84 1.10 -3.41
N PRO A 153 -18.50 0.80 -2.28
CA PRO A 153 -18.34 1.66 -1.12
C PRO A 153 -16.90 1.65 -0.62
N LEU A 154 -16.46 2.77 -0.09
CA LEU A 154 -15.16 2.84 0.56
C LEU A 154 -15.25 2.23 1.94
N ILE A 155 -14.23 1.50 2.30
CA ILE A 155 -14.12 0.92 3.62
C ILE A 155 -12.97 1.61 4.31
N ASN A 156 -13.27 2.27 5.42
CA ASN A 156 -12.25 2.98 6.19
C ASN A 156 -11.47 1.99 7.05
N LEU A 157 -10.18 2.05 6.95
CA LEU A 157 -9.28 1.12 7.61
C LEU A 157 -8.33 1.82 8.58
#